data_bcbd60c4e206d80f894c12551a35cbf1
#
_entry.id   bcbd60c4e206d80f894c12551a35cbf1
#
_cell.length_a   1.000
_cell.length_b   1.000
_cell.length_c   1.000
_cell.angle_alpha   90.00
_cell.angle_beta   90.00
_cell.angle_gamma   90.00
#
_symmetry.space_group_name_H-M   'P 1'
#
loop_
_entity.id
_entity.type
_entity.pdbx_description
1 polymer ?
#
loop_
_entity_poly.entity_id
_entity_poly.type
_entity_poly.pdbx_seq_one_letter_code
_entity_poly.pdbx_strand_id
1 'polypeptide(L)'
;MIRYVENPVLTLEEVLPLYESVGWSNYTQNPTMLKEAYENSLHILGAFNEEGKLVGVLRAVGDGASILFIQDILVYPEYQHQGIGTKLLQQTLEKYKNVYQIQLATDDSTKTVSFYESNGFTSLASLNCISFIYTGNK
;
A
#
# COMPACT_ATOMS: atom_id res chain seq x y z
N MET A 1 -18.72 -6.50 -8.24
CA MET A 1 -18.23 -5.12 -8.41
C MET A 1 -17.48 -4.68 -7.17
N ILE A 2 -16.35 -4.05 -7.35
CA ILE A 2 -15.51 -3.59 -6.23
C ILE A 2 -15.79 -2.13 -5.94
N ARG A 3 -15.96 -1.80 -4.66
CA ARG A 3 -16.19 -0.45 -4.20
C ARG A 3 -14.91 0.04 -3.48
N TYR A 4 -14.48 1.25 -3.81
CA TYR A 4 -13.26 1.84 -3.26
C TYR A 4 -13.65 2.95 -2.28
N VAL A 5 -13.16 2.88 -1.05
CA VAL A 5 -13.55 3.81 0.02
C VAL A 5 -12.29 4.43 0.63
N GLU A 6 -12.25 5.77 0.69
CA GLU A 6 -11.15 6.49 1.31
C GLU A 6 -11.31 6.53 2.82
N ASN A 7 -10.23 6.25 3.51
CA ASN A 7 -10.13 6.30 4.97
C ASN A 7 -11.28 5.60 5.70
N PRO A 8 -11.58 4.34 5.32
CA PRO A 8 -12.59 3.58 6.03
C PRO A 8 -12.12 3.28 7.45
N VAL A 9 -13.08 3.16 8.38
CA VAL A 9 -12.75 2.67 9.72
C VAL A 9 -12.62 1.15 9.63
N LEU A 10 -11.40 0.64 9.81
CA LEU A 10 -11.10 -0.78 9.68
C LEU A 10 -10.70 -1.36 11.03
N THR A 11 -11.17 -2.57 11.31
CA THR A 11 -10.78 -3.32 12.50
C THR A 11 -9.59 -4.23 12.18
N LEU A 12 -8.86 -4.64 13.22
CA LEU A 12 -7.80 -5.64 13.05
C LEU A 12 -8.35 -6.95 12.48
N GLU A 13 -9.58 -7.30 12.84
CA GLU A 13 -10.22 -8.52 12.34
C GLU A 13 -10.41 -8.49 10.82
N GLU A 14 -10.60 -7.30 10.24
CA GLU A 14 -10.69 -7.15 8.80
C GLU A 14 -9.31 -7.11 8.13
N VAL A 15 -8.35 -6.49 8.80
CA VAL A 15 -7.04 -6.18 8.21
C VAL A 15 -6.07 -7.36 8.31
N LEU A 16 -5.98 -8.00 9.49
CA LEU A 16 -5.00 -9.07 9.72
C LEU A 16 -5.08 -10.23 8.72
N PRO A 17 -6.29 -10.76 8.42
CA PRO A 17 -6.37 -11.84 7.44
C PRO A 17 -5.85 -11.46 6.06
N LEU A 18 -6.02 -10.20 5.67
CA LEU A 18 -5.51 -9.71 4.41
C LEU A 18 -3.97 -9.76 4.39
N TYR A 19 -3.31 -9.29 5.45
CA TYR A 19 -1.86 -9.34 5.56
C TYR A 19 -1.34 -10.77 5.65
N GLU A 20 -2.06 -11.66 6.37
CA GLU A 20 -1.72 -13.07 6.41
C GLU A 20 -1.78 -13.72 5.03
N SER A 21 -2.78 -13.35 4.23
CA SER A 21 -3.00 -13.97 2.92
C SER A 21 -1.84 -13.73 1.95
N VAL A 22 -1.06 -12.67 2.15
CA VAL A 22 0.10 -12.36 1.32
C VAL A 22 1.42 -12.66 2.02
N GLY A 23 1.37 -13.28 3.20
CA GLY A 23 2.56 -13.78 3.91
C GLY A 23 3.38 -12.70 4.61
N TRP A 24 2.79 -11.55 4.93
CA TRP A 24 3.51 -10.47 5.60
C TRP A 24 3.48 -10.66 7.12
N SER A 25 4.21 -11.69 7.58
CA SER A 25 4.22 -12.12 8.98
C SER A 25 4.80 -11.09 9.94
N ASN A 26 5.66 -10.20 9.46
CA ASN A 26 6.18 -9.10 10.27
C ASN A 26 5.05 -8.21 10.80
N TYR A 27 3.97 -8.06 10.04
CA TYR A 27 2.79 -7.33 10.49
C TYR A 27 1.87 -8.20 11.35
N THR A 28 1.60 -9.43 10.92
CA THR A 28 0.62 -10.28 11.61
C THR A 28 1.11 -10.73 12.99
N GLN A 29 2.42 -10.76 13.20
CA GLN A 29 3.02 -11.05 14.51
C GLN A 29 3.06 -9.83 15.42
N ASN A 30 2.68 -8.65 14.92
CA ASN A 30 2.68 -7.39 15.67
C ASN A 30 1.34 -6.66 15.50
N PRO A 31 0.23 -7.25 15.95
CA PRO A 31 -1.09 -6.63 15.72
C PRO A 31 -1.25 -5.27 16.38
N THR A 32 -0.64 -5.04 17.53
CA THR A 32 -0.71 -3.74 18.21
C THR A 32 -0.02 -2.66 17.36
N MET A 33 1.14 -2.98 16.80
CA MET A 33 1.87 -2.07 15.92
C MET A 33 1.04 -1.76 14.67
N LEU A 34 0.43 -2.78 14.08
CA LEU A 34 -0.38 -2.59 12.87
C LEU A 34 -1.59 -1.70 13.15
N LYS A 35 -2.24 -1.88 14.30
CA LYS A 35 -3.37 -1.03 14.70
C LYS A 35 -2.94 0.42 14.82
N GLU A 36 -1.82 0.67 15.52
CA GLU A 36 -1.28 2.02 15.67
C GLU A 36 -0.90 2.62 14.32
N ALA A 37 -0.30 1.82 13.44
CA ALA A 37 0.07 2.27 12.10
C ALA A 37 -1.16 2.73 11.31
N TYR A 38 -2.25 1.97 11.39
CA TYR A 38 -3.48 2.35 10.69
C TYR A 38 -4.09 3.62 11.26
N GLU A 39 -4.03 3.80 12.57
CA GLU A 39 -4.57 5.00 13.23
C GLU A 39 -3.79 6.26 12.85
N ASN A 40 -2.52 6.11 12.49
CA ASN A 40 -1.63 7.23 12.19
C ASN A 40 -1.27 7.35 10.71
N SER A 41 -1.90 6.61 9.85
CA SER A 41 -1.67 6.72 8.41
C SER A 41 -2.35 7.96 7.85
N LEU A 42 -1.68 8.63 6.92
CA LEU A 42 -2.25 9.81 6.25
C LEU A 42 -3.38 9.39 5.33
N HIS A 43 -3.23 8.27 4.65
CA HIS A 43 -4.17 7.85 3.62
C HIS A 43 -4.33 6.33 3.64
N ILE A 44 -5.57 5.90 3.69
CA ILE A 44 -5.92 4.49 3.53
C ILE A 44 -7.02 4.43 2.48
N LEU A 45 -6.84 3.58 1.48
CA LEU A 45 -7.87 3.33 0.47
C LEU A 45 -8.23 1.85 0.53
N GLY A 46 -9.47 1.53 0.83
CA GLY A 46 -9.95 0.15 0.94
C GLY A 46 -10.75 -0.26 -0.28
N ALA A 47 -10.55 -1.49 -0.73
CA ALA A 47 -11.34 -2.09 -1.78
C ALA A 47 -12.25 -3.15 -1.16
N PHE A 48 -13.54 -3.06 -1.42
CA PHE A 48 -14.57 -3.93 -0.82
C PHE A 48 -15.35 -4.65 -1.91
N ASN A 49 -15.67 -5.93 -1.66
CA ASN A 49 -16.52 -6.68 -2.58
C ASN A 49 -18.00 -6.34 -2.33
N GLU A 50 -18.90 -6.99 -3.06
CA GLU A 50 -20.32 -6.71 -2.99
C GLU A 50 -20.92 -6.98 -1.62
N GLU A 51 -20.33 -7.90 -0.87
CA GLU A 51 -20.79 -8.26 0.48
C GLU A 51 -20.19 -7.36 1.55
N GLY A 52 -19.40 -6.37 1.16
CA GLY A 52 -18.77 -5.45 2.11
C GLY A 52 -17.50 -5.97 2.74
N LYS A 53 -16.92 -7.07 2.21
CA LYS A 53 -15.66 -7.59 2.72
C LYS A 53 -14.49 -6.80 2.14
N LEU A 54 -13.54 -6.44 3.00
CA LEU A 54 -12.29 -5.81 2.57
C LEU A 54 -11.47 -6.84 1.78
N VAL A 55 -11.17 -6.55 0.52
CA VAL A 55 -10.43 -7.48 -0.34
C VAL A 55 -9.07 -6.92 -0.78
N GLY A 56 -8.84 -5.64 -0.58
CA GLY A 56 -7.57 -5.01 -0.86
C GLY A 56 -7.43 -3.69 -0.13
N VAL A 57 -6.19 -3.23 0.04
CA VAL A 57 -5.94 -1.96 0.72
C VAL A 57 -4.64 -1.35 0.23
N LEU A 58 -4.61 -0.03 0.21
CA LEU A 58 -3.40 0.76 0.03
C LEU A 58 -3.28 1.67 1.24
N ARG A 59 -2.09 1.71 1.86
CA ARG A 59 -1.82 2.54 3.02
C ARG A 59 -0.61 3.41 2.74
N ALA A 60 -0.71 4.71 3.03
CA ALA A 60 0.36 5.65 2.77
C ALA A 60 0.55 6.60 3.95
N VAL A 61 1.78 7.04 4.13
CA VAL A 61 2.19 7.95 5.20
C VAL A 61 2.94 9.14 4.59
N GLY A 62 3.12 10.19 5.37
CA GLY A 62 3.83 11.38 4.93
C GLY A 62 3.13 12.64 5.36
N ASP A 63 3.63 13.79 4.88
CA ASP A 63 3.01 15.07 5.21
C ASP A 63 1.94 15.49 4.20
N GLY A 64 1.84 14.80 3.08
CA GLY A 64 0.83 15.11 2.06
C GLY A 64 1.14 16.38 1.25
N ALA A 65 2.29 16.99 1.46
CA ALA A 65 2.72 18.18 0.74
C ALA A 65 4.04 17.94 0.02
N SER A 66 5.07 17.55 0.75
CA SER A 66 6.38 17.26 0.17
C SER A 66 6.56 15.79 -0.17
N ILE A 67 5.88 14.91 0.57
CA ILE A 67 6.06 13.47 0.43
C ILE A 67 4.78 12.71 0.76
N LEU A 68 4.50 11.71 -0.06
CA LEU A 68 3.59 10.63 0.22
C LEU A 68 4.37 9.34 0.02
N PHE A 69 4.50 8.53 1.06
CA PHE A 69 5.17 7.24 0.96
C PHE A 69 4.12 6.14 1.02
N ILE A 70 4.00 5.38 -0.07
CA ILE A 70 3.07 4.25 -0.12
C ILE A 70 3.75 3.10 0.60
N GLN A 71 3.26 2.79 1.78
CA GLN A 71 3.86 1.79 2.65
C GLN A 71 3.38 0.38 2.33
N ASP A 72 2.09 0.21 2.12
CA ASP A 72 1.50 -1.09 1.86
C ASP A 72 0.50 -0.99 0.71
N ILE A 73 0.53 -1.97 -0.17
CA ILE A 73 -0.52 -2.19 -1.17
C ILE A 73 -0.67 -3.70 -1.32
N LEU A 74 -1.84 -4.23 -0.99
CA LEU A 74 -2.06 -5.67 -1.02
C LEU A 74 -3.51 -6.00 -1.34
N VAL A 75 -3.68 -7.15 -1.98
CA VAL A 75 -4.97 -7.67 -2.42
C VAL A 75 -4.98 -9.16 -2.12
N TYR A 76 -6.12 -9.69 -1.63
CA TYR A 76 -6.25 -11.14 -1.43
C TYR A 76 -5.87 -11.88 -2.71
N PRO A 77 -5.13 -13.00 -2.60
CA PRO A 77 -4.72 -13.76 -3.80
C PRO A 77 -5.87 -14.08 -4.75
N GLU A 78 -7.04 -14.44 -4.23
CA GLU A 78 -8.19 -14.79 -5.06
C GLU A 78 -8.80 -13.59 -5.78
N TYR A 79 -8.43 -12.37 -5.40
CA TYR A 79 -8.88 -11.14 -6.05
C TYR A 79 -7.80 -10.47 -6.89
N GLN A 80 -6.60 -11.04 -6.96
CA GLN A 80 -5.52 -10.50 -7.79
C GLN A 80 -5.81 -10.71 -9.28
N HIS A 81 -5.08 -9.98 -10.11
CA HIS A 81 -5.19 -10.03 -11.57
C HIS A 81 -6.56 -9.56 -12.09
N GLN A 82 -7.26 -8.76 -11.31
CA GLN A 82 -8.54 -8.15 -11.70
C GLN A 82 -8.47 -6.62 -11.74
N GLY A 83 -7.27 -6.06 -11.63
CA GLY A 83 -7.07 -4.62 -11.69
C GLY A 83 -7.32 -3.88 -10.39
N ILE A 84 -7.53 -4.56 -9.29
CA ILE A 84 -7.78 -3.90 -7.99
C ILE A 84 -6.56 -3.12 -7.52
N GLY A 85 -5.38 -3.75 -7.57
CA GLY A 85 -4.14 -3.07 -7.18
C GLY A 85 -3.87 -1.83 -8.01
N THR A 86 -4.09 -1.93 -9.32
CA THR A 86 -3.94 -0.80 -10.23
C THR A 86 -4.91 0.33 -9.87
N LYS A 87 -6.16 -0.02 -9.57
CA LYS A 87 -7.16 0.99 -9.22
C LYS A 87 -6.83 1.69 -7.90
N LEU A 88 -6.39 0.90 -6.89
CA LEU A 88 -5.94 1.46 -5.62
C LEU A 88 -4.81 2.47 -5.84
N LEU A 89 -3.84 2.10 -6.66
CA LEU A 89 -2.70 2.95 -6.95
C LEU A 89 -3.11 4.19 -7.72
N GLN A 90 -3.89 4.02 -8.78
CA GLN A 90 -4.30 5.15 -9.63
C GLN A 90 -5.17 6.16 -8.89
N GLN A 91 -6.09 5.71 -8.05
CA GLN A 91 -6.91 6.64 -7.26
C GLN A 91 -6.06 7.42 -6.26
N THR A 92 -5.08 6.77 -5.65
CA THR A 92 -4.17 7.44 -4.73
C THR A 92 -3.31 8.48 -5.46
N LEU A 93 -2.76 8.13 -6.62
CA LEU A 93 -1.95 9.05 -7.41
C LEU A 93 -2.76 10.26 -7.85
N GLU A 94 -4.01 10.08 -8.24
CA GLU A 94 -4.87 11.19 -8.63
C GLU A 94 -5.18 12.12 -7.46
N LYS A 95 -5.51 11.53 -6.30
CA LYS A 95 -5.80 12.34 -5.11
C LYS A 95 -4.61 13.18 -4.68
N TYR A 96 -3.41 12.64 -4.76
CA TYR A 96 -2.19 13.29 -4.26
C TYR A 96 -1.30 13.83 -5.39
N LYS A 97 -1.87 14.13 -6.54
CA LYS A 97 -1.12 14.57 -7.72
C LYS A 97 -0.30 15.83 -7.53
N ASN A 98 -0.62 16.63 -6.52
CA ASN A 98 0.11 17.86 -6.23
C ASN A 98 1.18 17.71 -5.16
N VAL A 99 1.36 16.53 -4.61
CA VAL A 99 2.43 16.26 -3.64
C VAL A 99 3.76 16.26 -4.38
N TYR A 100 4.78 16.87 -3.78
CA TYR A 100 6.07 17.02 -4.43
C TYR A 100 6.70 15.68 -4.84
N GLN A 101 6.72 14.70 -3.93
CA GLN A 101 7.25 13.37 -4.23
C GLN A 101 6.30 12.28 -3.74
N ILE A 102 6.10 11.27 -4.57
CA ILE A 102 5.40 10.06 -4.16
C ILE A 102 6.39 8.92 -4.34
N GLN A 103 6.70 8.21 -3.26
CA GLN A 103 7.70 7.15 -3.24
C GLN A 103 7.13 5.88 -2.64
N LEU A 104 7.79 4.77 -2.93
CA LEU A 104 7.52 3.49 -2.30
C LEU A 104 8.77 2.62 -2.35
N ALA A 105 8.78 1.58 -1.53
CA ALA A 105 9.81 0.55 -1.60
C ALA A 105 9.11 -0.79 -1.85
N THR A 106 9.72 -1.65 -2.63
CA THR A 106 9.14 -2.95 -2.96
C THR A 106 10.26 -3.95 -3.20
N ASP A 107 9.89 -5.22 -3.37
CA ASP A 107 10.87 -6.23 -3.77
C ASP A 107 11.30 -5.98 -5.22
N ASP A 108 12.41 -6.62 -5.60
CA ASP A 108 13.01 -6.42 -6.93
C ASP A 108 12.61 -7.47 -7.95
N SER A 109 11.51 -8.19 -7.71
CA SER A 109 11.03 -9.17 -8.68
C SER A 109 10.59 -8.46 -9.96
N THR A 110 10.79 -9.13 -11.10
CA THR A 110 10.42 -8.59 -12.41
C THR A 110 8.96 -8.20 -12.47
N LYS A 111 8.10 -9.02 -11.89
CA LYS A 111 6.66 -8.78 -11.89
C LYS A 111 6.29 -7.50 -11.14
N THR A 112 6.85 -7.31 -9.96
CA THR A 112 6.54 -6.14 -9.12
C THR A 112 7.12 -4.87 -9.73
N VAL A 113 8.37 -4.94 -10.21
CA VAL A 113 9.00 -3.80 -10.88
C VAL A 113 8.19 -3.37 -12.10
N SER A 114 7.78 -4.33 -12.94
CA SER A 114 6.95 -4.04 -14.12
C SER A 114 5.62 -3.39 -13.75
N PHE A 115 5.01 -3.84 -12.66
CA PHE A 115 3.75 -3.25 -12.20
C PHE A 115 3.91 -1.77 -11.89
N TYR A 116 4.95 -1.40 -11.14
CA TYR A 116 5.14 0.00 -10.79
C TYR A 116 5.62 0.84 -11.97
N GLU A 117 6.49 0.30 -12.83
CA GLU A 117 6.92 1.02 -14.02
C GLU A 117 5.75 1.30 -14.96
N SER A 118 4.85 0.35 -15.13
CA SER A 118 3.68 0.54 -15.99
C SER A 118 2.69 1.56 -15.40
N ASN A 119 2.82 1.90 -14.14
CA ASN A 119 2.00 2.90 -13.47
C ASN A 119 2.72 4.24 -13.28
N GLY A 120 3.81 4.46 -14.00
CA GLY A 120 4.48 5.76 -14.04
C GLY A 120 5.58 5.94 -13.02
N PHE A 121 5.99 4.89 -12.33
CA PHE A 121 7.08 4.96 -11.37
C PHE A 121 8.41 4.66 -12.05
N THR A 122 9.46 5.28 -11.53
CA THR A 122 10.83 5.09 -12.01
C THR A 122 11.69 4.73 -10.81
N SER A 123 12.57 3.73 -10.96
CA SER A 123 13.44 3.36 -9.85
C SER A 123 14.38 4.52 -9.49
N LEU A 124 14.64 4.69 -8.18
CA LEU A 124 15.56 5.73 -7.75
C LEU A 124 16.97 5.50 -8.30
N ALA A 125 17.36 4.24 -8.50
CA ALA A 125 18.67 3.90 -9.07
C ALA A 125 18.87 4.51 -10.46
N SER A 126 17.84 4.54 -11.29
CA SER A 126 17.94 5.13 -12.62
C SER A 126 18.03 6.66 -12.59
N LEU A 127 17.74 7.26 -11.43
CA LEU A 127 17.90 8.71 -11.19
C LEU A 127 19.15 9.01 -10.36
N ASN A 128 20.07 8.04 -10.26
CA ASN A 128 21.30 8.14 -9.49
C ASN A 128 21.06 8.36 -8.00
N CYS A 129 19.97 7.81 -7.48
CA CYS A 129 19.62 7.86 -6.06
C CYS A 129 19.33 6.44 -5.57
N ILE A 130 19.52 6.20 -4.28
CA ILE A 130 19.15 4.92 -3.67
C ILE A 130 18.48 5.17 -2.32
N SER A 131 17.70 4.21 -1.89
CA SER A 131 17.06 4.23 -0.58
C SER A 131 17.91 3.48 0.44
N PHE A 132 17.84 3.92 1.70
CA PHE A 132 18.48 3.24 2.81
C PHE A 132 17.43 2.86 3.84
N ILE A 133 17.62 1.72 4.48
CA ILE A 133 16.84 1.34 5.65
C ILE A 133 17.78 1.27 6.85
N TYR A 134 17.33 1.83 7.98
CA TYR A 134 18.14 1.78 9.20
C TYR A 134 18.01 0.39 9.80
N THR A 135 19.12 -0.32 9.88
CA THR A 135 19.15 -1.66 10.49
C THR A 135 19.63 -1.59 11.95
N GLY A 136 20.46 -0.60 12.26
CA GLY A 136 20.90 -0.38 13.63
C GLY A 136 21.33 -1.64 14.35
N ASN A 137 20.76 -1.88 15.55
CA ASN A 137 20.99 -3.06 16.36
C ASN A 137 19.87 -4.09 16.24
N LYS A 138 19.10 -4.03 15.22
CA LYS A 138 17.98 -4.96 15.03
C LYS A 138 18.42 -6.34 14.58
#